data_1df14188debfd4f7473974f8c5bb4b36
#
_entry.id   1df14188debfd4f7473974f8c5bb4b36
#
_cell.length_a   1.000
_cell.length_b   1.000
_cell.length_c   1.000
_cell.angle_alpha   90.00
_cell.angle_beta   90.00
_cell.angle_gamma   90.00
#
_symmetry.space_group_name_H-M   'P 1'
#
loop_
_entity.id
_entity.type
_entity.pdbx_description
1 polymer ?
#
loop_
_entity_poly.entity_id
_entity_poly.type
_entity_poly.pdbx_seq_one_letter_code
_entity_poly.pdbx_strand_id
1 'polypeptide(L)'
;MKILLNGFFHAAKVPKFDYSAIRPYGAPIHGFGGTSSGSGPLEELHASLVELYTGRIGQEITSVDIVDTENLIGRCVVAGNVRRSAALALGNHEDRDYLQMKNDPEKLAHHRWGSNNSFHAIVGQDYTWHAEQSQKNGEPGYIWLDNARTRGRFADPPRDDDKNVMGFNPCVEQQLEDAELCCLVETFPAKHETYEDYLATLKIAYLYGKTVTLANTHWAETNAKMLKNRRIGLSQSGVVQAFNKFGRRKLMEWCDNAYEHVKGLDAKYSDWLCIPKSVRMTSIKPSGTVSLLNGSTPGIHYPEDEYYIRRIRFAADSDMLPALKEAGYKIEPDHYSPNTMCVEFPVHEEHFVKGKREITMWEQLEIAAQYQHYWADNSVSITVTFKPEEAADIKTALEMYETRLKAVSFLRYEETGYVQAPYEPIDEEEYEEMSRGITPVHRFMTDEGGAGTKFCDSDHCEL
;
A
#
# COMPACT_ATOMS: atom_id res chain seq x y z
N MET A 1 -9.44 -8.39 -23.19
CA MET A 1 -7.96 -8.34 -23.07
C MET A 1 -7.27 -9.46 -23.86
N LYS A 2 -7.32 -10.73 -23.43
CA LYS A 2 -6.59 -11.84 -24.09
C LYS A 2 -6.79 -11.88 -25.62
N ILE A 3 -8.03 -11.73 -26.10
CA ILE A 3 -8.34 -11.76 -27.56
C ILE A 3 -7.74 -10.54 -28.28
N LEU A 4 -7.77 -9.35 -27.66
CA LEU A 4 -7.14 -8.14 -28.20
C LEU A 4 -5.63 -8.32 -28.34
N LEU A 5 -4.97 -8.76 -27.27
CA LEU A 5 -3.52 -8.98 -27.25
C LEU A 5 -3.08 -10.06 -28.24
N ASN A 6 -3.86 -11.14 -28.38
CA ASN A 6 -3.59 -12.16 -29.39
C ASN A 6 -3.57 -11.60 -30.82
N GLY A 7 -4.31 -10.53 -31.10
CA GLY A 7 -4.26 -9.83 -32.38
C GLY A 7 -2.87 -9.30 -32.72
N PHE A 8 -2.17 -8.80 -31.73
CA PHE A 8 -0.82 -8.24 -31.88
C PHE A 8 0.28 -9.30 -31.72
N PHE A 9 0.18 -10.19 -30.73
CA PHE A 9 1.25 -11.13 -30.38
C PHE A 9 1.22 -12.44 -31.17
N HIS A 10 0.07 -12.83 -31.75
CA HIS A 10 -0.10 -14.08 -32.46
C HIS A 10 -0.65 -13.90 -33.88
N ALA A 11 -0.52 -12.70 -34.46
CA ALA A 11 -1.00 -12.36 -35.79
C ALA A 11 -2.48 -12.74 -36.04
N ALA A 12 -3.30 -12.77 -34.99
CA ALA A 12 -4.72 -12.99 -35.08
C ALA A 12 -5.43 -11.71 -35.54
N LYS A 13 -6.63 -11.82 -36.07
CA LYS A 13 -7.42 -10.65 -36.42
C LYS A 13 -7.79 -9.89 -35.14
N VAL A 14 -7.49 -8.59 -35.06
CA VAL A 14 -7.96 -7.72 -33.99
C VAL A 14 -9.49 -7.68 -34.00
N PRO A 15 -10.18 -8.05 -32.93
CA PRO A 15 -11.63 -8.14 -32.91
C PRO A 15 -12.26 -6.73 -32.90
N LYS A 16 -13.48 -6.66 -33.42
CA LYS A 16 -14.38 -5.55 -33.12
C LYS A 16 -15.22 -5.91 -31.90
N PHE A 17 -15.15 -5.10 -30.87
CA PHE A 17 -15.89 -5.34 -29.63
C PHE A 17 -17.28 -4.71 -29.69
N ASP A 18 -18.26 -5.39 -29.12
CA ASP A 18 -19.59 -4.86 -28.80
C ASP A 18 -19.69 -4.64 -27.30
N TYR A 19 -19.94 -3.41 -26.89
CA TYR A 19 -20.03 -2.98 -25.50
C TYR A 19 -21.47 -2.80 -25.01
N SER A 20 -22.46 -3.08 -25.87
CA SER A 20 -23.89 -2.82 -25.60
C SER A 20 -24.45 -3.60 -24.40
N ALA A 21 -23.82 -4.74 -24.07
CA ALA A 21 -24.18 -5.56 -22.91
C ALA A 21 -23.61 -5.06 -21.57
N ILE A 22 -22.76 -4.03 -21.60
CA ILE A 22 -22.22 -3.45 -20.38
C ILE A 22 -23.30 -2.54 -19.73
N ARG A 23 -23.44 -2.68 -18.41
CA ARG A 23 -24.38 -1.88 -17.62
C ARG A 23 -24.16 -0.38 -17.85
N PRO A 24 -25.22 0.44 -18.06
CA PRO A 24 -25.07 1.85 -18.33
C PRO A 24 -24.40 2.60 -17.17
N TYR A 25 -23.78 3.73 -17.48
CA TYR A 25 -23.25 4.65 -16.47
C TYR A 25 -24.33 5.04 -15.45
N GLY A 26 -23.97 5.05 -14.17
CA GLY A 26 -24.87 5.40 -13.06
C GLY A 26 -25.85 4.30 -12.65
N ALA A 27 -25.93 3.18 -13.37
CA ALA A 27 -26.80 2.06 -12.95
C ALA A 27 -26.24 1.37 -11.69
N PRO A 28 -27.10 0.97 -10.71
CA PRO A 28 -26.66 0.39 -9.45
C PRO A 28 -25.99 -0.97 -9.64
N ILE A 29 -25.00 -1.25 -8.80
CA ILE A 29 -24.32 -2.55 -8.69
C ILE A 29 -24.74 -3.23 -7.40
N HIS A 30 -25.68 -4.16 -7.46
CA HIS A 30 -26.30 -4.75 -6.28
C HIS A 30 -25.34 -5.66 -5.49
N GLY A 31 -24.41 -6.36 -6.16
CA GLY A 31 -23.51 -7.31 -5.51
C GLY A 31 -22.39 -6.68 -4.66
N PHE A 32 -21.96 -5.46 -5.01
CA PHE A 32 -20.83 -4.77 -4.36
C PHE A 32 -21.17 -3.38 -3.82
N GLY A 33 -22.36 -2.88 -4.12
CA GLY A 33 -22.72 -1.49 -3.90
C GLY A 33 -22.08 -0.54 -4.92
N GLY A 34 -22.52 0.72 -4.90
CA GLY A 34 -22.06 1.74 -5.83
C GLY A 34 -22.69 1.65 -7.20
N THR A 35 -22.16 2.41 -8.15
CA THR A 35 -22.73 2.59 -9.49
C THR A 35 -21.75 2.18 -10.59
N SER A 36 -22.31 1.75 -11.73
CA SER A 36 -21.53 1.38 -12.92
C SER A 36 -20.85 2.59 -13.55
N SER A 37 -19.60 2.43 -13.97
CA SER A 37 -18.89 3.41 -14.79
C SER A 37 -19.29 3.40 -16.27
N GLY A 38 -20.20 2.51 -16.68
CA GLY A 38 -20.56 2.33 -18.08
C GLY A 38 -19.46 1.65 -18.89
N SER A 39 -19.64 1.64 -20.22
CA SER A 39 -18.67 1.02 -21.15
C SER A 39 -17.44 1.90 -21.45
N GLY A 40 -17.54 3.21 -21.25
CA GLY A 40 -16.51 4.18 -21.63
C GLY A 40 -15.09 3.83 -21.19
N PRO A 41 -14.83 3.52 -19.89
CA PRO A 41 -13.49 3.16 -19.42
C PRO A 41 -12.91 1.92 -20.11
N LEU A 42 -13.72 0.92 -20.46
CA LEU A 42 -13.25 -0.26 -21.18
C LEU A 42 -13.01 0.02 -22.67
N GLU A 43 -13.83 0.87 -23.27
CA GLU A 43 -13.62 1.33 -24.66
C GLU A 43 -12.32 2.11 -24.78
N GLU A 44 -12.05 3.03 -23.85
CA GLU A 44 -10.81 3.79 -23.77
C GLU A 44 -9.59 2.89 -23.54
N LEU A 45 -9.69 1.91 -22.63
CA LEU A 45 -8.64 0.91 -22.42
C LEU A 45 -8.30 0.17 -23.71
N HIS A 46 -9.31 -0.33 -24.42
CA HIS A 46 -9.08 -1.05 -25.68
C HIS A 46 -8.48 -0.15 -26.76
N ALA A 47 -8.93 1.11 -26.86
CA ALA A 47 -8.37 2.06 -27.82
C ALA A 47 -6.91 2.40 -27.50
N SER A 48 -6.58 2.68 -26.24
CA SER A 48 -5.21 2.98 -25.79
C SER A 48 -4.25 1.81 -26.03
N LEU A 49 -4.71 0.58 -25.81
CA LEU A 49 -3.88 -0.61 -26.07
C LEU A 49 -3.68 -0.87 -27.56
N VAL A 50 -4.70 -0.61 -28.39
CA VAL A 50 -4.56 -0.69 -29.86
C VAL A 50 -3.53 0.34 -30.34
N GLU A 51 -3.58 1.56 -29.83
CA GLU A 51 -2.62 2.62 -30.14
C GLU A 51 -1.20 2.23 -29.73
N LEU A 52 -1.01 1.81 -28.48
CA LEU A 52 0.28 1.39 -27.92
C LEU A 52 0.92 0.29 -28.79
N TYR A 53 0.20 -0.80 -29.03
CA TYR A 53 0.76 -1.94 -29.73
C TYR A 53 0.82 -1.76 -31.26
N THR A 54 -0.01 -0.91 -31.86
CA THR A 54 0.15 -0.52 -33.26
C THR A 54 1.47 0.21 -33.49
N GLY A 55 1.87 1.07 -32.56
CA GLY A 55 3.17 1.75 -32.57
C GLY A 55 4.38 0.81 -32.40
N ARG A 56 4.13 -0.44 -31.94
CA ARG A 56 5.17 -1.47 -31.71
C ARG A 56 5.24 -2.55 -32.79
N ILE A 57 4.42 -2.51 -33.82
CA ILE A 57 4.45 -3.54 -34.87
C ILE A 57 5.85 -3.61 -35.51
N GLY A 58 6.43 -4.82 -35.47
CA GLY A 58 7.79 -5.09 -36.00
C GLY A 58 8.92 -4.70 -35.02
N GLN A 59 8.61 -4.33 -33.80
CA GLN A 59 9.57 -4.02 -32.73
C GLN A 59 9.39 -4.98 -31.55
N GLU A 60 10.40 -5.10 -30.72
CA GLU A 60 10.29 -5.82 -29.44
C GLU A 60 9.47 -5.02 -28.45
N ILE A 61 8.74 -5.73 -27.59
CA ILE A 61 8.01 -5.16 -26.45
C ILE A 61 9.02 -4.77 -25.38
N THR A 62 8.90 -3.56 -24.87
CA THR A 62 9.75 -3.05 -23.79
C THR A 62 9.09 -3.22 -22.43
N SER A 63 9.89 -3.12 -21.35
CA SER A 63 9.40 -3.05 -19.98
C SER A 63 8.39 -1.89 -19.77
N VAL A 64 8.63 -0.76 -20.41
CA VAL A 64 7.72 0.41 -20.39
C VAL A 64 6.36 0.07 -20.98
N ASP A 65 6.31 -0.65 -22.11
CA ASP A 65 5.04 -1.06 -22.74
C ASP A 65 4.24 -2.01 -21.85
N ILE A 66 4.92 -2.89 -21.11
CA ILE A 66 4.30 -3.81 -20.16
C ILE A 66 3.68 -3.03 -19.01
N VAL A 67 4.42 -2.10 -18.39
CA VAL A 67 3.95 -1.29 -17.26
C VAL A 67 2.85 -0.33 -17.70
N ASP A 68 2.96 0.29 -18.88
CA ASP A 68 1.89 1.13 -19.43
C ASP A 68 0.60 0.31 -19.66
N THR A 69 0.72 -0.93 -20.12
CA THR A 69 -0.43 -1.85 -20.29
C THR A 69 -1.11 -2.13 -18.96
N GLU A 70 -0.34 -2.46 -17.91
CA GLU A 70 -0.85 -2.71 -16.57
C GLU A 70 -1.53 -1.48 -15.97
N ASN A 71 -0.91 -0.31 -16.10
CA ASN A 71 -1.45 0.95 -15.62
C ASN A 71 -2.76 1.35 -16.33
N LEU A 72 -2.86 1.14 -17.63
CA LEU A 72 -4.10 1.35 -18.38
C LEU A 72 -5.23 0.42 -17.91
N ILE A 73 -4.90 -0.85 -17.63
CA ILE A 73 -5.86 -1.80 -17.03
C ILE A 73 -6.27 -1.32 -15.64
N GLY A 74 -5.31 -0.93 -14.79
CA GLY A 74 -5.56 -0.40 -13.45
C GLY A 74 -6.49 0.81 -13.48
N ARG A 75 -6.26 1.74 -14.39
CA ARG A 75 -7.12 2.92 -14.61
C ARG A 75 -8.56 2.52 -14.95
N CYS A 76 -8.75 1.54 -15.81
CA CYS A 76 -10.08 1.02 -16.12
C CYS A 76 -10.75 0.37 -14.91
N VAL A 77 -9.99 -0.37 -14.09
CA VAL A 77 -10.49 -1.06 -12.89
C VAL A 77 -10.99 -0.06 -11.84
N VAL A 78 -10.30 1.06 -11.63
CA VAL A 78 -10.68 2.07 -10.61
C VAL A 78 -11.78 3.02 -11.09
N ALA A 79 -12.12 3.01 -12.37
CA ALA A 79 -13.19 3.84 -12.90
C ALA A 79 -14.52 3.51 -12.18
N GLY A 80 -15.21 4.55 -11.69
CA GLY A 80 -16.47 4.39 -10.94
C GLY A 80 -16.31 4.18 -9.44
N ASN A 81 -15.07 4.18 -8.90
CA ASN A 81 -14.76 4.10 -7.46
C ASN A 81 -15.24 2.85 -6.69
N VAL A 82 -15.78 1.84 -7.37
CA VAL A 82 -16.24 0.59 -6.73
C VAL A 82 -15.08 -0.35 -6.43
N ARG A 83 -14.09 -0.39 -7.32
CA ARG A 83 -12.89 -1.22 -7.19
C ARG A 83 -11.65 -0.37 -6.98
N ARG A 84 -10.64 -1.00 -6.39
CA ARG A 84 -9.30 -0.43 -6.24
C ARG A 84 -8.31 -1.25 -7.07
N SER A 85 -7.28 -0.57 -7.56
CA SER A 85 -6.13 -1.19 -8.19
C SER A 85 -4.88 -0.53 -7.64
N ALA A 86 -3.87 -1.33 -7.35
CA ALA A 86 -2.54 -0.86 -7.00
C ALA A 86 -1.54 -1.88 -7.55
N ALA A 87 -0.44 -1.41 -8.10
CA ALA A 87 0.61 -2.24 -8.66
C ALA A 87 1.98 -1.79 -8.16
N LEU A 88 2.91 -2.72 -8.11
CA LEU A 88 4.34 -2.47 -8.01
C LEU A 88 5.00 -3.01 -9.27
N ALA A 89 5.56 -2.12 -10.08
CA ALA A 89 6.45 -2.53 -11.15
C ALA A 89 7.88 -2.68 -10.59
N LEU A 90 8.51 -3.81 -10.86
CA LEU A 90 9.87 -4.10 -10.41
C LEU A 90 10.76 -4.34 -11.64
N GLY A 91 11.57 -3.36 -12.00
CA GLY A 91 12.42 -3.38 -13.18
C GLY A 91 13.89 -3.73 -12.90
N ASN A 92 14.66 -3.75 -13.97
CA ASN A 92 16.11 -3.94 -13.90
C ASN A 92 16.81 -2.61 -13.62
N HIS A 93 17.87 -2.62 -12.81
CA HIS A 93 18.70 -1.44 -12.47
C HIS A 93 19.40 -0.81 -13.69
N GLU A 94 19.57 -1.52 -14.80
CA GLU A 94 20.18 -1.04 -16.04
C GLU A 94 19.15 -0.50 -17.04
N ASP A 95 17.86 -0.75 -16.86
CA ASP A 95 16.81 -0.33 -17.77
C ASP A 95 16.46 1.15 -17.62
N ARG A 96 17.22 2.00 -18.31
CA ARG A 96 17.09 3.45 -18.21
C ARG A 96 15.72 3.97 -18.64
N ASP A 97 15.11 3.37 -19.65
CA ASP A 97 13.79 3.79 -20.15
C ASP A 97 12.71 3.53 -19.10
N TYR A 98 12.75 2.35 -18.48
CA TYR A 98 11.87 2.01 -17.37
C TYR A 98 12.07 2.94 -16.16
N LEU A 99 13.32 3.15 -15.74
CA LEU A 99 13.65 3.94 -14.56
C LEU A 99 13.29 5.44 -14.69
N GLN A 100 13.14 5.93 -15.93
CA GLN A 100 12.76 7.31 -16.22
C GLN A 100 11.32 7.48 -16.70
N MET A 101 10.56 6.41 -16.87
CA MET A 101 9.26 6.45 -17.55
C MET A 101 8.28 7.44 -16.91
N LYS A 102 8.38 7.67 -15.61
CA LYS A 102 7.52 8.63 -14.88
C LYS A 102 7.99 10.10 -14.94
N ASN A 103 9.08 10.36 -15.64
CA ASN A 103 9.48 11.75 -15.94
C ASN A 103 8.62 12.41 -17.04
N ASP A 104 7.76 11.65 -17.71
CA ASP A 104 6.77 12.15 -18.67
C ASP A 104 5.48 12.60 -17.92
N PRO A 105 5.22 13.92 -17.79
CA PRO A 105 4.12 14.42 -16.99
C PRO A 105 2.74 14.10 -17.60
N GLU A 106 2.64 14.02 -18.93
CA GLU A 106 1.37 13.70 -19.59
C GLU A 106 0.97 12.25 -19.33
N LYS A 107 1.89 11.32 -19.53
CA LYS A 107 1.64 9.91 -19.25
C LYS A 107 1.51 9.62 -17.76
N LEU A 108 2.23 10.36 -16.90
CA LEU A 108 2.07 10.26 -15.46
C LEU A 108 0.64 10.65 -15.06
N ALA A 109 0.14 11.79 -15.52
CA ALA A 109 -1.23 12.24 -15.26
C ALA A 109 -2.29 11.31 -15.88
N HIS A 110 -2.01 10.72 -17.05
CA HIS A 110 -2.96 9.89 -17.76
C HIS A 110 -3.12 8.50 -17.12
N HIS A 111 -2.03 7.76 -16.89
CA HIS A 111 -2.13 6.36 -16.42
C HIS A 111 -0.95 5.89 -15.53
N ARG A 112 0.28 6.46 -15.65
CA ARG A 112 1.45 5.94 -14.94
C ARG A 112 1.43 6.15 -13.43
N TRP A 113 0.47 6.93 -12.94
CA TRP A 113 0.18 7.04 -11.49
C TRP A 113 -0.31 5.73 -10.87
N GLY A 114 -0.79 4.77 -11.68
CA GLY A 114 -1.41 3.53 -11.24
C GLY A 114 -0.47 2.52 -10.60
N SER A 115 0.85 2.67 -10.76
CA SER A 115 1.85 1.79 -10.15
C SER A 115 2.89 2.57 -9.35
N ASN A 116 3.45 1.93 -8.31
CA ASN A 116 4.74 2.30 -7.73
C ASN A 116 5.84 1.65 -8.56
N ASN A 117 6.87 2.40 -8.95
CA ASN A 117 7.96 1.85 -9.73
C ASN A 117 9.21 1.73 -8.87
N SER A 118 9.75 0.53 -8.81
CA SER A 118 11.00 0.21 -8.11
C SER A 118 11.90 -0.63 -9.01
N PHE A 119 13.14 -0.79 -8.63
CA PHE A 119 14.04 -1.67 -9.34
C PHE A 119 14.78 -2.62 -8.40
N HIS A 120 15.25 -3.71 -8.96
CA HIS A 120 16.09 -4.67 -8.25
C HIS A 120 17.49 -4.08 -8.05
N ALA A 121 17.74 -3.53 -6.87
CA ALA A 121 19.02 -2.96 -6.46
C ALA A 121 19.99 -4.08 -6.05
N ILE A 122 21.27 -3.91 -6.37
CA ILE A 122 22.34 -4.83 -6.02
C ILE A 122 23.20 -4.20 -4.92
N VAL A 123 23.45 -4.95 -3.85
CA VAL A 123 24.33 -4.48 -2.76
C VAL A 123 25.73 -4.19 -3.32
N GLY A 124 26.25 -3.00 -3.06
CA GLY A 124 27.55 -2.54 -3.53
C GLY A 124 27.53 -1.93 -4.95
N GLN A 125 26.37 -1.75 -5.57
CA GLN A 125 26.29 -1.02 -6.85
C GLN A 125 26.58 0.47 -6.68
N ASP A 126 26.95 1.14 -7.76
CA ASP A 126 27.01 2.62 -7.79
C ASP A 126 25.58 3.19 -7.89
N TYR A 127 25.15 3.87 -6.84
CA TYR A 127 23.81 4.51 -6.77
C TYR A 127 23.77 5.93 -7.34
N THR A 128 24.87 6.49 -7.83
CA THR A 128 24.96 7.91 -8.21
C THR A 128 23.82 8.32 -9.14
N TRP A 129 23.68 7.64 -10.26
CA TRP A 129 22.64 7.99 -11.23
C TRP A 129 21.21 7.69 -10.71
N HIS A 130 21.03 6.58 -9.99
CA HIS A 130 19.71 6.19 -9.47
C HIS A 130 19.21 7.19 -8.42
N ALA A 131 20.10 7.64 -7.52
CA ALA A 131 19.79 8.66 -6.54
C ALA A 131 19.35 9.98 -7.20
N GLU A 132 20.01 10.39 -8.28
CA GLU A 132 19.62 11.57 -9.06
C GLU A 132 18.20 11.44 -9.67
N GLN A 133 17.78 10.24 -10.07
CA GLN A 133 16.40 10.04 -10.56
C GLN A 133 15.39 10.19 -9.42
N SER A 134 15.62 9.50 -8.29
CA SER A 134 14.71 9.56 -7.14
C SER A 134 14.55 10.97 -6.56
N GLN A 135 15.56 11.84 -6.70
CA GLN A 135 15.47 13.25 -6.30
C GLN A 135 14.42 14.04 -7.07
N LYS A 136 14.06 13.62 -8.29
CA LYS A 136 13.15 14.38 -9.18
C LYS A 136 11.68 14.24 -8.76
N ASN A 137 11.23 13.02 -8.53
CA ASN A 137 9.82 12.72 -8.28
C ASN A 137 9.60 11.59 -7.25
N GLY A 138 10.64 11.19 -6.52
CA GLY A 138 10.57 10.10 -5.52
C GLY A 138 10.74 8.69 -6.10
N GLU A 139 10.74 8.53 -7.42
CA GLU A 139 10.91 7.23 -8.08
C GLU A 139 12.14 7.21 -8.99
N PRO A 140 12.75 6.05 -9.18
CA PRO A 140 12.35 4.72 -8.72
C PRO A 140 12.67 4.47 -7.23
N GLY A 141 11.90 3.55 -6.61
CA GLY A 141 12.24 2.96 -5.31
C GLY A 141 13.28 1.84 -5.46
N TYR A 142 13.86 1.43 -4.34
CA TYR A 142 14.96 0.46 -4.26
C TYR A 142 14.48 -0.81 -3.56
N ILE A 143 14.73 -1.98 -4.16
CA ILE A 143 14.42 -3.28 -3.57
C ILE A 143 15.65 -4.17 -3.65
N TRP A 144 16.20 -4.54 -2.51
CA TRP A 144 17.29 -5.52 -2.40
C TRP A 144 16.69 -6.93 -2.29
N LEU A 145 16.37 -7.51 -3.44
CA LEU A 145 15.68 -8.80 -3.52
C LEU A 145 16.51 -9.94 -2.89
N ASP A 146 17.84 -9.86 -2.96
CA ASP A 146 18.71 -10.84 -2.34
C ASP A 146 18.63 -10.80 -0.80
N ASN A 147 18.50 -9.60 -0.20
CA ASN A 147 18.22 -9.49 1.23
C ASN A 147 16.86 -10.11 1.59
N ALA A 148 15.85 -9.90 0.76
CA ALA A 148 14.52 -10.48 0.97
C ALA A 148 14.55 -12.01 0.92
N ARG A 149 15.32 -12.58 -0.01
CA ARG A 149 15.45 -14.02 -0.20
C ARG A 149 16.23 -14.73 0.90
N THR A 150 17.28 -14.07 1.42
CA THR A 150 18.25 -14.70 2.34
C THR A 150 18.06 -14.29 3.80
N ARG A 151 17.24 -13.27 4.09
CA ARG A 151 17.07 -12.73 5.44
C ARG A 151 15.61 -12.78 5.89
N GLY A 152 15.38 -13.21 7.13
CA GLY A 152 14.23 -12.83 7.93
C GLY A 152 14.45 -11.45 8.55
N ARG A 153 14.42 -11.36 9.89
CA ARG A 153 14.96 -10.21 10.61
C ARG A 153 16.47 -10.14 10.43
N PHE A 154 17.03 -8.93 10.44
CA PHE A 154 18.48 -8.79 10.35
C PHE A 154 19.22 -9.14 11.67
N ALA A 155 18.51 -9.25 12.79
CA ALA A 155 19.05 -9.82 14.03
C ALA A 155 19.36 -11.32 13.91
N ASP A 156 18.63 -12.03 13.04
CA ASP A 156 18.77 -13.48 12.87
C ASP A 156 19.84 -13.82 11.82
N PRO A 157 20.46 -15.01 11.88
CA PRO A 157 21.35 -15.48 10.82
C PRO A 157 20.64 -15.55 9.46
N PRO A 158 21.36 -15.43 8.33
CA PRO A 158 20.82 -15.69 7.01
C PRO A 158 20.19 -17.08 6.91
N ARG A 159 19.07 -17.18 6.18
CA ARG A 159 18.35 -18.43 5.93
C ARG A 159 17.85 -18.46 4.48
N ASP A 160 18.01 -19.59 3.81
CA ASP A 160 17.55 -19.79 2.42
C ASP A 160 16.12 -20.37 2.36
N ASP A 161 15.28 -20.02 3.31
CA ASP A 161 13.91 -20.53 3.41
C ASP A 161 12.89 -19.79 2.52
N ASP A 162 13.28 -18.67 1.94
CA ASP A 162 12.42 -17.81 1.11
C ASP A 162 13.04 -17.46 -0.25
N LYS A 163 13.90 -18.31 -0.76
CA LYS A 163 14.70 -18.08 -1.99
C LYS A 163 13.89 -17.89 -3.27
N ASN A 164 12.62 -18.30 -3.28
CA ASN A 164 11.75 -18.20 -4.46
C ASN A 164 10.98 -16.88 -4.55
N VAL A 165 11.26 -15.93 -3.68
CA VAL A 165 10.68 -14.59 -3.76
C VAL A 165 11.01 -13.95 -5.10
N MET A 166 9.97 -13.48 -5.81
CA MET A 166 10.08 -12.83 -7.12
C MET A 166 9.85 -11.31 -7.05
N GLY A 167 9.14 -10.84 -6.02
CA GLY A 167 8.79 -9.45 -5.86
C GLY A 167 8.10 -9.17 -4.53
N PHE A 168 7.30 -8.12 -4.51
CA PHE A 168 6.60 -7.65 -3.34
C PHE A 168 5.15 -7.25 -3.68
N ASN A 169 4.31 -7.14 -2.67
CA ASN A 169 3.02 -6.48 -2.83
C ASN A 169 3.20 -4.96 -3.11
N PRO A 170 2.16 -4.25 -3.58
CA PRO A 170 2.28 -2.85 -4.01
C PRO A 170 2.83 -1.87 -2.98
N CYS A 171 2.61 -2.14 -1.70
CA CYS A 171 3.13 -1.30 -0.60
C CYS A 171 4.51 -1.74 -0.09
N VAL A 172 5.08 -2.82 -0.64
CA VAL A 172 6.45 -3.33 -0.36
C VAL A 172 6.68 -3.84 1.06
N GLU A 173 5.63 -4.08 1.85
CA GLU A 173 5.77 -4.66 3.20
C GLU A 173 5.85 -6.18 3.21
N GLN A 174 5.41 -6.88 2.14
CA GLN A 174 5.52 -8.32 2.02
C GLN A 174 6.22 -8.74 0.74
N GLN A 175 7.29 -9.49 0.90
CA GLN A 175 7.92 -10.23 -0.19
C GLN A 175 7.06 -11.44 -0.58
N LEU A 176 6.95 -11.73 -1.87
CA LEU A 176 6.05 -12.76 -2.39
C LEU A 176 6.73 -13.63 -3.44
N GLU A 177 6.36 -14.91 -3.49
CA GLU A 177 6.56 -15.76 -4.66
C GLU A 177 5.53 -15.39 -5.75
N ASP A 178 5.73 -15.90 -6.95
CA ASP A 178 4.72 -15.80 -8.02
C ASP A 178 3.40 -16.45 -7.59
N ALA A 179 2.27 -15.82 -7.93
CA ALA A 179 0.92 -16.22 -7.54
C ALA A 179 0.64 -16.29 -6.01
N GLU A 180 1.50 -15.75 -5.16
CA GLU A 180 1.30 -15.69 -3.70
C GLU A 180 0.46 -14.45 -3.31
N LEU A 181 -0.39 -14.59 -2.30
CA LEU A 181 -1.18 -13.49 -1.73
C LEU A 181 -0.58 -13.00 -0.41
N CYS A 182 -0.80 -11.72 -0.11
CA CYS A 182 -0.44 -11.14 1.17
C CYS A 182 -1.58 -11.30 2.20
N CYS A 183 -1.24 -11.81 3.41
CA CYS A 183 -2.12 -11.81 4.57
C CYS A 183 -1.57 -10.82 5.60
N LEU A 184 -2.35 -9.82 5.95
CA LEU A 184 -1.92 -8.74 6.84
C LEU A 184 -2.84 -8.62 8.05
N VAL A 185 -2.24 -8.33 9.20
CA VAL A 185 -2.93 -7.96 10.43
C VAL A 185 -2.21 -6.76 11.03
N GLU A 186 -2.97 -5.73 11.41
CA GLU A 186 -2.41 -4.52 12.00
C GLU A 186 -2.57 -4.52 13.52
N THR A 187 -1.56 -4.09 14.24
CA THR A 187 -1.55 -3.92 15.70
C THR A 187 -1.02 -2.55 16.09
N PHE A 188 -1.31 -2.12 17.32
CA PHE A 188 -1.11 -0.74 17.76
C PHE A 188 -0.43 -0.71 19.15
N PRO A 189 0.90 -0.85 19.21
CA PRO A 189 1.61 -0.97 20.51
C PRO A 189 1.36 0.21 21.46
N ALA A 190 1.20 1.43 20.94
CA ALA A 190 0.94 2.62 21.74
C ALA A 190 -0.39 2.55 22.54
N LYS A 191 -1.35 1.74 22.11
CA LYS A 191 -2.68 1.59 22.75
C LYS A 191 -2.69 0.60 23.91
N HIS A 192 -1.54 0.06 24.29
CA HIS A 192 -1.34 -0.85 25.42
C HIS A 192 -0.63 -0.15 26.57
N GLU A 193 -0.91 -0.57 27.80
CA GLU A 193 -0.23 -0.02 28.99
C GLU A 193 0.99 -0.84 29.38
N THR A 194 0.95 -2.16 29.15
CA THR A 194 2.02 -3.07 29.51
C THR A 194 2.43 -3.96 28.33
N TYR A 195 3.62 -4.55 28.43
CA TYR A 195 4.10 -5.52 27.48
C TYR A 195 3.23 -6.78 27.44
N GLU A 196 2.78 -7.25 28.60
CA GLU A 196 1.92 -8.43 28.76
C GLU A 196 0.57 -8.25 28.08
N ASP A 197 -0.02 -7.06 28.18
CA ASP A 197 -1.26 -6.69 27.49
C ASP A 197 -1.05 -6.69 25.96
N TYR A 198 0.08 -6.14 25.51
CA TYR A 198 0.44 -6.21 24.08
C TYR A 198 0.63 -7.65 23.59
N LEU A 199 1.29 -8.53 24.36
CA LEU A 199 1.42 -9.96 24.01
C LEU A 199 0.07 -10.67 23.93
N ALA A 200 -0.89 -10.33 24.79
CA ALA A 200 -2.23 -10.89 24.73
C ALA A 200 -2.94 -10.51 23.42
N THR A 201 -2.79 -9.27 22.98
CA THR A 201 -3.27 -8.81 21.66
C THR A 201 -2.58 -9.53 20.51
N LEU A 202 -1.26 -9.64 20.54
CA LEU A 202 -0.49 -10.34 19.49
C LEU A 202 -0.92 -11.79 19.34
N LYS A 203 -1.23 -12.46 20.43
CA LYS A 203 -1.74 -13.84 20.41
C LYS A 203 -3.01 -13.98 19.56
N ILE A 204 -3.98 -13.08 19.76
CA ILE A 204 -5.26 -13.13 19.03
C ILE A 204 -5.07 -12.64 17.59
N ALA A 205 -4.32 -11.54 17.38
CA ALA A 205 -4.01 -11.01 16.06
C ALA A 205 -3.29 -12.04 15.18
N TYR A 206 -2.32 -12.76 15.75
CA TYR A 206 -1.60 -13.80 15.03
C TYR A 206 -2.48 -15.02 14.71
N LEU A 207 -3.34 -15.45 15.65
CA LEU A 207 -4.32 -16.52 15.40
C LEU A 207 -5.26 -16.14 14.25
N TYR A 208 -5.75 -14.88 14.24
CA TYR A 208 -6.58 -14.36 13.14
C TYR A 208 -5.83 -14.45 11.81
N GLY A 209 -4.62 -13.91 11.73
CA GLY A 209 -3.79 -13.97 10.51
C GLY A 209 -3.53 -15.40 10.04
N LYS A 210 -3.22 -16.31 10.98
CA LYS A 210 -2.98 -17.72 10.66
C LYS A 210 -4.24 -18.39 10.11
N THR A 211 -5.42 -18.06 10.65
CA THR A 211 -6.70 -18.59 10.20
C THR A 211 -7.03 -18.10 8.78
N VAL A 212 -6.75 -16.82 8.48
CA VAL A 212 -6.96 -16.27 7.12
C VAL A 212 -6.15 -17.04 6.08
N THR A 213 -4.96 -17.54 6.43
CA THR A 213 -4.16 -18.34 5.49
C THR A 213 -4.80 -19.70 5.12
N LEU A 214 -5.88 -20.12 5.82
CA LEU A 214 -6.62 -21.34 5.50
C LEU A 214 -7.63 -21.13 4.35
N ALA A 215 -7.97 -19.89 4.04
CA ALA A 215 -8.93 -19.59 2.99
C ALA A 215 -8.43 -20.04 1.62
N ASN A 216 -9.32 -20.66 0.86
CA ASN A 216 -9.05 -21.05 -0.51
C ASN A 216 -9.44 -19.93 -1.48
N THR A 217 -8.71 -19.84 -2.58
CA THR A 217 -9.04 -19.03 -3.75
C THR A 217 -9.53 -19.93 -4.88
N HIS A 218 -10.04 -19.34 -5.97
CA HIS A 218 -10.40 -20.11 -7.16
C HIS A 218 -9.20 -20.50 -8.04
N TRP A 219 -8.00 -20.12 -7.65
CA TRP A 219 -6.78 -20.40 -8.41
C TRP A 219 -5.92 -21.44 -7.70
N ALA A 220 -5.79 -22.61 -8.32
CA ALA A 220 -5.06 -23.73 -7.76
C ALA A 220 -3.59 -23.41 -7.47
N GLU A 221 -2.96 -22.61 -8.34
CA GLU A 221 -1.57 -22.18 -8.19
C GLU A 221 -1.40 -21.30 -6.93
N THR A 222 -2.27 -20.31 -6.74
CA THR A 222 -2.29 -19.47 -5.54
C THR A 222 -2.53 -20.31 -4.28
N ASN A 223 -3.48 -21.24 -4.32
CA ASN A 223 -3.73 -22.13 -3.19
C ASN A 223 -2.50 -22.96 -2.83
N ALA A 224 -1.77 -23.48 -3.83
CA ALA A 224 -0.54 -24.25 -3.58
C ALA A 224 0.55 -23.39 -2.89
N LYS A 225 0.71 -22.13 -3.30
CA LYS A 225 1.66 -21.19 -2.67
C LYS A 225 1.25 -20.84 -1.24
N MET A 226 -0.03 -20.49 -1.04
CA MET A 226 -0.57 -20.18 0.29
C MET A 226 -0.46 -21.37 1.23
N LEU A 227 -0.72 -22.59 0.74
CA LEU A 227 -0.61 -23.82 1.51
C LEU A 227 0.82 -24.11 1.97
N LYS A 228 1.80 -23.82 1.12
CA LYS A 228 3.21 -24.01 1.40
C LYS A 228 3.76 -22.96 2.37
N ASN A 229 3.57 -21.69 2.06
CA ASN A 229 4.29 -20.59 2.69
C ASN A 229 3.61 -20.07 3.95
N ARG A 230 2.28 -20.09 4.03
CA ARG A 230 1.52 -19.56 5.18
C ARG A 230 2.01 -18.18 5.62
N ARG A 231 2.49 -17.36 4.70
CA ARG A 231 3.07 -16.04 4.97
C ARG A 231 2.05 -15.14 5.64
N ILE A 232 2.50 -14.45 6.69
CA ILE A 232 1.70 -13.47 7.45
C ILE A 232 2.55 -12.20 7.58
N GLY A 233 1.90 -11.05 7.52
CA GLY A 233 2.47 -9.75 7.87
C GLY A 233 1.76 -9.21 9.10
N LEU A 234 2.18 -9.63 10.29
CA LEU A 234 1.74 -8.99 11.53
C LEU A 234 2.46 -7.66 11.66
N SER A 235 1.73 -6.57 11.46
CA SER A 235 2.25 -5.22 11.34
C SER A 235 1.94 -4.38 12.59
N GLN A 236 2.67 -3.26 12.73
CA GLN A 236 2.49 -2.28 13.79
C GLN A 236 2.27 -0.90 13.20
N SER A 237 1.29 -0.16 13.72
CA SER A 237 1.07 1.27 13.47
C SER A 237 1.10 2.07 14.76
N GLY A 238 1.24 3.39 14.67
CA GLY A 238 1.43 4.25 15.85
C GLY A 238 2.80 4.07 16.50
N VAL A 239 3.80 3.70 15.70
CA VAL A 239 5.16 3.44 16.20
C VAL A 239 5.78 4.68 16.81
N VAL A 240 5.61 5.84 16.17
CA VAL A 240 6.12 7.12 16.71
C VAL A 240 5.45 7.46 18.04
N GLN A 241 4.14 7.27 18.16
CA GLN A 241 3.40 7.41 19.40
C GLN A 241 3.90 6.44 20.48
N ALA A 242 4.22 5.19 20.11
CA ALA A 242 4.80 4.22 21.04
C ALA A 242 6.22 4.61 21.48
N PHE A 243 7.03 5.22 20.61
CA PHE A 243 8.32 5.79 21.01
C PHE A 243 8.16 6.90 22.05
N ASN A 244 7.18 7.78 21.87
CA ASN A 244 6.90 8.86 22.79
C ASN A 244 6.40 8.33 24.14
N LYS A 245 5.56 7.28 24.14
CA LYS A 245 5.00 6.67 25.35
C LYS A 245 6.02 5.82 26.13
N PHE A 246 6.80 4.99 25.47
CA PHE A 246 7.64 3.98 26.12
C PHE A 246 9.13 4.26 26.04
N GLY A 247 9.56 5.13 25.14
CA GLY A 247 10.95 5.29 24.76
C GLY A 247 11.39 4.27 23.70
N ARG A 248 12.23 4.71 22.77
CA ARG A 248 12.67 3.92 21.61
C ARG A 248 13.36 2.61 22.00
N ARG A 249 14.26 2.65 22.99
CA ARG A 249 14.98 1.44 23.43
C ARG A 249 14.02 0.38 23.96
N LYS A 250 13.10 0.76 24.84
CA LYS A 250 12.14 -0.17 25.43
C LYS A 250 11.23 -0.79 24.39
N LEU A 251 10.78 0.00 23.40
CA LEU A 251 9.94 -0.53 22.32
C LEU A 251 10.72 -1.52 21.44
N MET A 252 12.01 -1.30 21.15
CA MET A 252 12.83 -2.27 20.41
C MET A 252 13.02 -3.57 21.21
N GLU A 253 13.21 -3.50 22.52
CA GLU A 253 13.22 -4.67 23.40
C GLU A 253 11.88 -5.43 23.35
N TRP A 254 10.75 -4.71 23.32
CA TRP A 254 9.42 -5.30 23.15
C TRP A 254 9.30 -6.00 21.79
N CYS A 255 9.73 -5.37 20.73
CA CYS A 255 9.69 -5.93 19.37
C CYS A 255 10.48 -7.23 19.26
N ASP A 256 11.71 -7.25 19.78
CA ASP A 256 12.56 -8.43 19.73
C ASP A 256 11.97 -9.62 20.52
N ASN A 257 11.55 -9.37 21.76
CA ASN A 257 10.92 -10.39 22.60
C ASN A 257 9.54 -10.83 22.05
N ALA A 258 8.75 -9.90 21.51
CA ALA A 258 7.46 -10.19 20.93
C ALA A 258 7.58 -11.02 19.64
N TYR A 259 8.61 -10.80 18.84
CA TYR A 259 8.87 -11.65 17.69
C TYR A 259 9.12 -13.12 18.10
N GLU A 260 9.94 -13.37 19.10
CA GLU A 260 10.17 -14.74 19.61
C GLU A 260 8.87 -15.35 20.19
N HIS A 261 8.04 -14.53 20.83
CA HIS A 261 6.71 -14.95 21.28
C HIS A 261 5.81 -15.37 20.10
N VAL A 262 5.73 -14.55 19.05
CA VAL A 262 4.95 -14.84 17.83
C VAL A 262 5.45 -16.11 17.14
N LYS A 263 6.74 -16.32 17.09
CA LYS A 263 7.36 -17.54 16.55
C LYS A 263 6.94 -18.82 17.34
N GLY A 264 6.84 -18.69 18.66
CA GLY A 264 6.27 -19.74 19.51
C GLY A 264 4.78 -19.99 19.24
N LEU A 265 4.01 -18.93 19.01
CA LEU A 265 2.59 -19.01 18.61
C LEU A 265 2.44 -19.67 17.24
N ASP A 266 3.29 -19.31 16.27
CA ASP A 266 3.28 -19.92 14.94
C ASP A 266 3.47 -21.44 15.03
N ALA A 267 4.46 -21.89 15.78
CA ALA A 267 4.70 -23.31 15.98
C ALA A 267 3.47 -24.01 16.58
N LYS A 268 2.88 -23.43 17.62
CA LYS A 268 1.70 -23.96 18.32
C LYS A 268 0.47 -24.02 17.41
N TYR A 269 0.16 -22.94 16.69
CA TYR A 269 -1.03 -22.88 15.84
C TYR A 269 -0.85 -23.72 14.57
N SER A 270 0.35 -23.83 14.04
CA SER A 270 0.64 -24.74 12.92
C SER A 270 0.42 -26.18 13.29
N ASP A 271 0.83 -26.59 14.51
CA ASP A 271 0.56 -27.93 15.04
C ASP A 271 -0.95 -28.18 15.23
N TRP A 272 -1.67 -27.26 15.88
CA TRP A 272 -3.12 -27.38 16.10
C TRP A 272 -3.93 -27.48 14.81
N LEU A 273 -3.54 -26.73 13.79
CA LEU A 273 -4.23 -26.63 12.50
C LEU A 273 -3.72 -27.67 11.49
N CYS A 274 -2.69 -28.45 11.85
CA CYS A 274 -2.03 -29.43 10.98
C CYS A 274 -1.55 -28.83 9.65
N ILE A 275 -0.93 -27.63 9.71
CA ILE A 275 -0.42 -26.89 8.56
C ILE A 275 1.06 -26.53 8.75
N PRO A 276 1.80 -26.19 7.68
CA PRO A 276 3.18 -25.72 7.79
C PRO A 276 3.31 -24.44 8.64
N LYS A 277 4.48 -24.26 9.25
CA LYS A 277 4.86 -22.99 9.85
C LYS A 277 4.93 -21.89 8.78
N SER A 278 4.66 -20.66 9.20
CA SER A 278 4.76 -19.50 8.32
C SER A 278 6.21 -19.23 7.92
N VAL A 279 6.45 -19.03 6.63
CA VAL A 279 7.80 -18.69 6.12
C VAL A 279 8.24 -17.32 6.65
N ARG A 280 7.29 -16.39 6.79
CA ARG A 280 7.45 -15.06 7.42
C ARG A 280 6.20 -14.75 8.23
N MET A 281 6.35 -13.98 9.31
CA MET A 281 5.30 -13.75 10.30
C MET A 281 4.98 -12.27 10.54
N THR A 282 5.95 -11.40 10.37
CA THR A 282 5.89 -9.99 10.79
C THR A 282 6.29 -9.06 9.64
N SER A 283 5.77 -7.85 9.66
CA SER A 283 6.10 -6.79 8.70
C SER A 283 5.83 -5.41 9.28
N ILE A 284 6.09 -4.36 8.52
CA ILE A 284 5.57 -3.01 8.77
C ILE A 284 4.90 -2.50 7.51
N LYS A 285 3.59 -2.30 7.60
CA LYS A 285 2.75 -1.72 6.55
C LYS A 285 2.61 -0.20 6.75
N PRO A 286 2.58 0.62 5.70
CA PRO A 286 2.22 2.04 5.81
C PRO A 286 0.70 2.21 5.92
N SER A 287 0.10 1.75 6.97
CA SER A 287 -1.33 1.51 7.19
C SER A 287 -2.17 2.80 7.31
N GLY A 288 -2.22 3.60 6.26
CA GLY A 288 -2.82 4.94 6.25
C GLY A 288 -4.36 5.02 6.41
N THR A 289 -5.06 3.89 6.41
CA THR A 289 -6.52 3.83 6.63
C THR A 289 -6.85 3.13 7.94
N VAL A 290 -6.30 1.94 8.17
CA VAL A 290 -6.59 1.15 9.37
C VAL A 290 -6.06 1.83 10.64
N SER A 291 -4.93 2.52 10.57
CA SER A 291 -4.36 3.28 11.69
C SER A 291 -5.32 4.37 12.20
N LEU A 292 -6.08 4.99 11.30
CA LEU A 292 -7.03 6.04 11.66
C LEU A 292 -8.21 5.55 12.52
N LEU A 293 -8.52 4.25 12.49
CA LEU A 293 -9.62 3.68 13.27
C LEU A 293 -9.46 3.89 14.79
N ASN A 294 -8.24 4.08 15.25
CA ASN A 294 -7.94 4.29 16.67
C ASN A 294 -7.01 5.48 16.93
N GLY A 295 -6.89 6.42 15.98
CA GLY A 295 -6.06 7.61 16.10
C GLY A 295 -4.56 7.29 16.16
N SER A 296 -4.09 6.30 15.39
CA SER A 296 -2.66 5.97 15.30
C SER A 296 -2.05 6.51 14.02
N THR A 297 -0.76 6.89 14.09
CA THR A 297 0.02 7.24 12.89
C THR A 297 0.27 6.02 12.00
N PRO A 298 0.38 6.20 10.67
CA PRO A 298 0.57 5.08 9.74
C PRO A 298 1.92 4.37 9.89
N GLY A 299 1.92 3.12 10.31
CA GLY A 299 3.15 2.32 10.44
C GLY A 299 4.21 3.02 11.29
N ILE A 300 5.40 3.20 10.69
CA ILE A 300 6.54 3.93 11.30
C ILE A 300 6.62 5.40 10.88
N HIS A 301 5.66 5.89 10.10
CA HIS A 301 5.69 7.26 9.58
C HIS A 301 5.36 8.27 10.67
N TYR A 302 6.01 9.42 10.59
CA TYR A 302 5.71 10.57 11.43
C TYR A 302 4.40 11.23 10.99
N PRO A 303 3.65 11.85 11.93
CA PRO A 303 2.47 12.63 11.57
C PRO A 303 2.87 13.85 10.73
N GLU A 304 1.89 14.44 10.07
CA GLU A 304 2.13 15.65 9.28
C GLU A 304 2.53 16.82 10.19
N ASP A 305 1.73 17.06 11.21
CA ASP A 305 1.95 18.07 12.26
C ASP A 305 1.15 17.66 13.50
N GLU A 306 1.13 18.50 14.56
CA GLU A 306 0.32 18.31 15.77
C GLU A 306 -1.18 18.42 15.45
N TYR A 307 -1.56 19.43 14.66
CA TYR A 307 -2.90 19.63 14.15
C TYR A 307 -2.88 19.60 12.62
N TYR A 308 -3.80 18.86 12.02
CA TYR A 308 -3.90 18.79 10.57
C TYR A 308 -5.30 18.41 10.10
N ILE A 309 -5.61 18.75 8.86
CA ILE A 309 -6.78 18.25 8.15
C ILE A 309 -6.41 16.94 7.46
N ARG A 310 -7.17 15.88 7.73
CA ARG A 310 -7.15 14.66 6.95
C ARG A 310 -8.32 14.65 5.97
N ARG A 311 -8.04 14.64 4.67
CA ARG A 311 -9.06 14.56 3.63
C ARG A 311 -9.25 13.13 3.16
N ILE A 312 -10.49 12.67 3.15
CA ILE A 312 -10.89 11.35 2.68
C ILE A 312 -11.90 11.52 1.55
N ARG A 313 -11.71 10.73 0.50
CA ARG A 313 -12.53 10.76 -0.69
C ARG A 313 -13.57 9.65 -0.65
N PHE A 314 -14.83 10.05 -0.86
CA PHE A 314 -15.99 9.17 -0.91
C PHE A 314 -16.62 9.24 -2.30
N ALA A 315 -17.23 8.14 -2.76
CA ALA A 315 -18.12 8.23 -3.93
C ALA A 315 -19.29 9.19 -3.62
N ALA A 316 -19.72 9.97 -4.60
CA ALA A 316 -20.75 10.99 -4.39
C ALA A 316 -22.13 10.42 -3.96
N ASP A 317 -22.34 9.13 -4.21
CA ASP A 317 -23.53 8.34 -3.81
C ASP A 317 -23.30 7.52 -2.52
N SER A 318 -22.23 7.77 -1.78
CA SER A 318 -21.95 7.06 -0.54
C SER A 318 -22.98 7.35 0.55
N ASP A 319 -23.53 6.31 1.14
CA ASP A 319 -24.49 6.36 2.26
C ASP A 319 -23.91 7.02 3.53
N MET A 320 -22.58 7.17 3.59
CA MET A 320 -21.91 7.83 4.69
C MET A 320 -21.98 9.36 4.63
N LEU A 321 -22.08 9.93 3.43
CA LEU A 321 -22.05 11.40 3.25
C LEU A 321 -23.19 12.13 3.96
N PRO A 322 -24.45 11.67 3.95
CA PRO A 322 -25.52 12.30 4.70
C PRO A 322 -25.25 12.36 6.21
N ALA A 323 -24.75 11.25 6.79
CA ALA A 323 -24.43 11.18 8.21
C ALA A 323 -23.26 12.08 8.59
N LEU A 324 -22.21 12.15 7.76
CA LEU A 324 -21.09 13.06 7.95
C LEU A 324 -21.49 14.52 7.83
N LYS A 325 -22.38 14.84 6.89
CA LYS A 325 -22.93 16.20 6.73
C LYS A 325 -23.77 16.62 7.94
N GLU A 326 -24.63 15.72 8.43
CA GLU A 326 -25.42 15.95 9.64
C GLU A 326 -24.54 16.14 10.88
N ALA A 327 -23.43 15.40 10.96
CA ALA A 327 -22.44 15.53 12.01
C ALA A 327 -21.61 16.81 11.97
N GLY A 328 -21.71 17.61 10.89
CA GLY A 328 -21.05 18.90 10.75
C GLY A 328 -19.72 18.87 10.00
N TYR A 329 -19.34 17.75 9.41
CA TYR A 329 -18.09 17.69 8.61
C TYR A 329 -18.21 18.50 7.32
N LYS A 330 -17.13 19.17 6.93
CA LYS A 330 -17.03 19.88 5.66
C LYS A 330 -16.89 18.89 4.51
N ILE A 331 -17.77 19.02 3.52
CA ILE A 331 -17.85 18.14 2.35
C ILE A 331 -17.85 18.98 1.08
N GLU A 332 -16.92 18.74 0.19
CA GLU A 332 -16.75 19.45 -1.08
C GLU A 332 -16.63 18.47 -2.24
N PRO A 333 -16.97 18.84 -3.49
CA PRO A 333 -16.60 18.05 -4.65
C PRO A 333 -15.09 17.88 -4.76
N ASP A 334 -14.62 16.68 -5.13
CA ASP A 334 -13.19 16.47 -5.37
C ASP A 334 -12.74 17.19 -6.65
N HIS A 335 -11.59 17.85 -6.57
CA HIS A 335 -11.04 18.64 -7.69
C HIS A 335 -10.58 17.78 -8.87
N TYR A 336 -10.22 16.53 -8.61
CA TYR A 336 -9.53 15.65 -9.59
C TYR A 336 -10.44 14.54 -10.13
N SER A 337 -11.44 14.13 -9.38
CA SER A 337 -12.25 12.95 -9.72
C SER A 337 -13.73 13.30 -9.77
N PRO A 338 -14.38 13.24 -10.95
CA PRO A 338 -15.82 13.44 -11.05
C PRO A 338 -16.56 12.39 -10.21
N ASN A 339 -17.75 12.74 -9.70
CA ASN A 339 -18.57 11.89 -8.82
C ASN A 339 -17.89 11.45 -7.52
N THR A 340 -16.94 12.24 -7.06
CA THR A 340 -16.23 12.03 -5.80
C THR A 340 -16.41 13.26 -4.90
N MET A 341 -16.65 13.01 -3.62
CA MET A 341 -16.72 14.05 -2.59
C MET A 341 -15.49 13.91 -1.68
N CYS A 342 -14.91 15.05 -1.34
CA CYS A 342 -13.82 15.17 -0.40
C CYS A 342 -14.38 15.64 0.95
N VAL A 343 -14.11 14.86 2.03
CA VAL A 343 -14.53 15.19 3.38
C VAL A 343 -13.31 15.54 4.20
N GLU A 344 -13.38 16.66 4.92
CA GLU A 344 -12.32 17.16 5.80
C GLU A 344 -12.53 16.68 7.24
N PHE A 345 -11.51 16.04 7.80
CA PHE A 345 -11.47 15.58 9.19
C PHE A 345 -10.37 16.34 9.91
N PRO A 346 -10.69 17.24 10.87
CA PRO A 346 -9.68 17.83 11.73
C PRO A 346 -9.11 16.74 12.64
N VAL A 347 -7.80 16.67 12.78
CA VAL A 347 -7.08 15.69 13.59
C VAL A 347 -6.11 16.39 14.49
N HIS A 348 -6.08 15.98 15.77
CA HIS A 348 -5.09 16.33 16.75
C HIS A 348 -4.28 15.09 17.13
N GLU A 349 -2.97 15.14 16.99
CA GLU A 349 -2.07 14.07 17.41
C GLU A 349 -1.78 14.17 18.89
N GLU A 350 -2.48 13.36 19.68
CA GLU A 350 -2.19 13.24 21.11
C GLU A 350 -0.74 12.78 21.31
N HIS A 351 -0.01 13.41 22.21
CA HIS A 351 1.40 13.12 22.49
C HIS A 351 2.36 13.47 21.34
N PHE A 352 2.03 14.47 20.54
CA PHE A 352 2.91 14.99 19.51
C PHE A 352 4.26 15.41 20.10
N VAL A 353 5.34 15.10 19.38
CA VAL A 353 6.71 15.53 19.71
C VAL A 353 7.35 16.22 18.53
N LYS A 354 7.19 15.66 17.33
CA LYS A 354 7.65 16.25 16.06
C LYS A 354 6.92 15.64 14.87
N GLY A 355 6.79 16.44 13.83
CA GLY A 355 6.18 16.05 12.56
C GLY A 355 7.19 15.90 11.43
N LYS A 356 6.66 15.68 10.23
CA LYS A 356 7.47 15.50 9.00
C LYS A 356 8.39 16.66 8.68
N ARG A 357 8.04 17.89 9.09
CA ARG A 357 8.88 19.08 8.89
C ARG A 357 10.19 19.02 9.66
N GLU A 358 10.20 18.35 10.80
CA GLU A 358 11.29 18.38 11.77
C GLU A 358 12.20 17.16 11.65
N ILE A 359 11.68 16.04 11.12
CA ILE A 359 12.43 14.80 11.01
C ILE A 359 13.41 14.83 9.85
N THR A 360 14.59 14.25 10.06
CA THR A 360 15.59 14.06 9.01
C THR A 360 15.38 12.74 8.24
N MET A 361 15.89 12.68 7.02
CA MET A 361 15.98 11.45 6.23
C MET A 361 16.69 10.33 7.01
N TRP A 362 17.77 10.66 7.72
CA TRP A 362 18.58 9.72 8.48
C TRP A 362 17.82 9.09 9.66
N GLU A 363 17.02 9.87 10.34
CA GLU A 363 16.21 9.35 11.45
C GLU A 363 15.14 8.37 10.96
N GLN A 364 14.50 8.65 9.82
CA GLN A 364 13.52 7.78 9.21
C GLN A 364 14.14 6.44 8.76
N LEU A 365 15.31 6.51 8.11
CA LEU A 365 16.08 5.32 7.70
C LEU A 365 16.51 4.47 8.89
N GLU A 366 16.97 5.10 9.97
CA GLU A 366 17.38 4.37 11.16
C GLU A 366 16.21 3.68 11.88
N ILE A 367 15.02 4.29 11.90
CA ILE A 367 13.81 3.63 12.42
C ILE A 367 13.45 2.43 11.58
N ALA A 368 13.47 2.57 10.24
CA ALA A 368 13.20 1.45 9.33
C ALA A 368 14.19 0.31 9.53
N ALA A 369 15.49 0.60 9.64
CA ALA A 369 16.53 -0.39 9.86
C ALA A 369 16.39 -1.10 11.22
N GLN A 370 16.01 -0.39 12.29
CA GLN A 370 15.75 -1.00 13.59
C GLN A 370 14.53 -1.92 13.54
N TYR A 371 13.46 -1.52 12.89
CA TYR A 371 12.29 -2.39 12.71
C TYR A 371 12.59 -3.60 11.85
N GLN A 372 13.39 -3.45 10.79
CA GLN A 372 13.87 -4.57 9.97
C GLN A 372 14.81 -5.50 10.76
N HIS A 373 15.51 -4.96 11.74
CA HIS A 373 16.41 -5.74 12.59
C HIS A 373 15.65 -6.52 13.68
N TYR A 374 14.76 -5.85 14.43
CA TYR A 374 14.16 -6.42 15.65
C TYR A 374 12.77 -7.02 15.44
N TRP A 375 12.00 -6.57 14.45
CA TRP A 375 10.61 -6.98 14.28
C TRP A 375 10.32 -7.68 12.95
N ALA A 376 10.51 -6.99 11.82
CA ALA A 376 10.01 -7.42 10.53
C ALA A 376 10.87 -8.52 9.90
N ASP A 377 10.31 -9.72 9.74
CA ASP A 377 10.94 -10.80 8.98
C ASP A 377 10.49 -10.83 7.50
N ASN A 378 9.36 -10.21 7.14
CA ASN A 378 9.11 -9.72 5.78
C ASN A 378 9.88 -8.41 5.57
N SER A 379 9.25 -7.36 5.10
CA SER A 379 9.86 -6.06 4.84
C SER A 379 9.27 -4.96 5.73
N VAL A 380 10.03 -3.91 5.92
CA VAL A 380 9.55 -2.63 6.46
C VAL A 380 9.28 -1.71 5.29
N SER A 381 8.00 -1.36 5.09
CA SER A 381 7.63 -0.39 4.08
C SER A 381 7.80 1.02 4.63
N ILE A 382 8.62 1.81 3.95
CA ILE A 382 8.80 3.23 4.27
C ILE A 382 8.97 4.05 2.99
N THR A 383 8.32 5.20 2.97
CA THR A 383 8.65 6.31 2.08
C THR A 383 9.38 7.37 2.90
N VAL A 384 10.67 7.47 2.72
CA VAL A 384 11.53 8.41 3.42
C VAL A 384 11.35 9.79 2.80
N THR A 385 10.84 10.73 3.55
CA THR A 385 10.79 12.13 3.13
C THR A 385 12.16 12.77 3.33
N PHE A 386 12.64 13.49 2.31
CA PHE A 386 13.90 14.22 2.37
C PHE A 386 13.69 15.69 2.02
N LYS A 387 14.44 16.55 2.69
CA LYS A 387 14.47 17.99 2.40
C LYS A 387 15.42 18.30 1.25
N PRO A 388 15.27 19.46 0.56
CA PRO A 388 16.15 19.81 -0.55
C PRO A 388 17.64 19.76 -0.22
N GLU A 389 18.02 20.14 1.00
CA GLU A 389 19.38 20.08 1.51
C GLU A 389 19.91 18.67 1.76
N GLU A 390 19.03 17.69 1.96
CA GLU A 390 19.37 16.28 2.17
C GLU A 390 19.48 15.49 0.85
N ALA A 391 19.04 16.07 -0.28
CA ALA A 391 18.96 15.36 -1.56
C ALA A 391 20.33 14.78 -2.00
N ALA A 392 21.42 15.52 -1.78
CA ALA A 392 22.76 15.06 -2.13
C ALA A 392 23.23 13.83 -1.33
N ASP A 393 22.64 13.60 -0.18
CA ASP A 393 23.00 12.51 0.73
C ASP A 393 22.31 11.18 0.41
N ILE A 394 21.31 11.15 -0.49
CA ILE A 394 20.55 9.93 -0.84
C ILE A 394 21.48 8.79 -1.27
N LYS A 395 22.49 9.09 -2.09
CA LYS A 395 23.50 8.10 -2.51
C LYS A 395 24.19 7.47 -1.28
N THR A 396 24.70 8.29 -0.38
CA THR A 396 25.38 7.83 0.83
C THR A 396 24.44 7.05 1.74
N ALA A 397 23.18 7.48 1.84
CA ALA A 397 22.16 6.78 2.60
C ALA A 397 21.91 5.37 2.03
N LEU A 398 21.81 5.24 0.71
CA LEU A 398 21.65 3.93 0.06
C LEU A 398 22.83 3.01 0.35
N GLU A 399 24.06 3.48 0.21
CA GLU A 399 25.30 2.74 0.50
C GLU A 399 25.37 2.28 1.98
N MET A 400 24.87 3.09 2.91
CA MET A 400 24.87 2.75 4.35
C MET A 400 23.78 1.77 4.75
N TYR A 401 22.63 1.81 4.07
CA TYR A 401 21.44 1.03 4.47
C TYR A 401 21.16 -0.19 3.60
N GLU A 402 21.82 -0.38 2.46
CA GLU A 402 21.63 -1.51 1.53
C GLU A 402 21.79 -2.89 2.19
N THR A 403 22.59 -3.00 3.26
CA THR A 403 22.79 -4.22 4.04
C THR A 403 21.90 -4.31 5.29
N ARG A 404 21.04 -3.31 5.50
CA ARG A 404 20.19 -3.18 6.70
C ARG A 404 18.69 -3.11 6.39
N LEU A 405 18.34 -2.97 5.10
CA LEU A 405 16.96 -2.88 4.61
C LEU A 405 16.72 -3.90 3.49
N LYS A 406 15.46 -4.19 3.22
CA LYS A 406 15.02 -4.96 2.05
C LYS A 406 14.47 -4.06 0.96
N ALA A 407 13.93 -2.89 1.34
CA ALA A 407 13.41 -1.90 0.40
C ALA A 407 13.40 -0.51 1.02
N VAL A 408 13.43 0.51 0.18
CA VAL A 408 13.22 1.91 0.54
C VAL A 408 12.74 2.70 -0.68
N SER A 409 11.87 3.66 -0.45
CA SER A 409 11.53 4.70 -1.42
C SER A 409 11.74 6.08 -0.80
N PHE A 410 11.93 7.08 -1.66
CA PHE A 410 12.15 8.46 -1.24
C PHE A 410 11.04 9.36 -1.77
N LEU A 411 10.74 10.43 -1.05
CA LEU A 411 9.83 11.46 -1.50
C LEU A 411 10.35 12.82 -1.04
N ARG A 412 10.50 13.75 -1.98
CA ARG A 412 10.90 15.10 -1.64
C ARG A 412 9.81 15.76 -0.80
N TYR A 413 10.21 16.32 0.33
CA TYR A 413 9.32 17.14 1.13
C TYR A 413 9.13 18.48 0.42
N GLU A 414 7.91 18.76 -0.01
CA GLU A 414 7.51 20.02 -0.60
C GLU A 414 6.33 20.59 0.20
N GLU A 415 6.38 21.87 0.50
CA GLU A 415 5.21 22.60 0.98
C GLU A 415 4.28 22.77 -0.22
N THR A 416 3.33 21.85 -0.32
CA THR A 416 2.56 21.67 -1.55
C THR A 416 1.43 22.68 -1.68
N GLY A 417 1.37 23.34 -2.82
CA GLY A 417 0.16 23.98 -3.33
C GLY A 417 -0.87 22.98 -3.92
N TYR A 418 -0.95 21.77 -3.37
CA TYR A 418 -1.92 20.76 -3.80
C TYR A 418 -3.32 21.18 -3.31
N VAL A 419 -4.22 21.47 -4.24
CA VAL A 419 -5.62 21.70 -3.91
C VAL A 419 -6.20 20.41 -3.31
N GLN A 420 -6.77 20.49 -2.11
CA GLN A 420 -7.30 19.34 -1.36
C GLN A 420 -6.24 18.23 -1.10
N ALA A 421 -5.04 18.62 -0.63
CA ALA A 421 -4.01 17.65 -0.20
C ALA A 421 -4.60 16.65 0.80
N PRO A 422 -4.18 15.36 0.77
CA PRO A 422 -4.66 14.34 1.71
C PRO A 422 -4.38 14.66 3.18
N TYR A 423 -3.31 15.40 3.44
CA TYR A 423 -2.92 15.95 4.73
C TYR A 423 -2.56 17.42 4.54
N GLU A 424 -3.03 18.27 5.43
CA GLU A 424 -2.74 19.70 5.43
C GLU A 424 -2.54 20.17 6.88
N PRO A 425 -1.34 20.65 7.25
CA PRO A 425 -1.11 21.21 8.56
C PRO A 425 -1.98 22.45 8.81
N ILE A 426 -2.51 22.53 10.02
CA ILE A 426 -3.28 23.69 10.49
C ILE A 426 -2.78 24.07 11.89
N ASP A 427 -3.16 25.23 12.37
CA ASP A 427 -2.89 25.64 13.75
C ASP A 427 -4.00 25.18 14.72
N GLU A 428 -3.76 25.35 16.01
CA GLU A 428 -4.71 24.99 17.06
C GLU A 428 -6.02 25.76 16.96
N GLU A 429 -5.97 27.05 16.58
CA GLU A 429 -7.15 27.91 16.48
C GLU A 429 -8.07 27.41 15.34
N GLU A 430 -7.51 27.10 14.19
CA GLU A 430 -8.23 26.52 13.05
C GLU A 430 -8.79 25.12 13.38
N TYR A 431 -8.01 24.28 14.06
CA TYR A 431 -8.49 22.99 14.55
C TYR A 431 -9.70 23.11 15.48
N GLU A 432 -9.64 24.04 16.45
CA GLU A 432 -10.74 24.30 17.38
C GLU A 432 -11.98 24.85 16.65
N GLU A 433 -11.79 25.75 15.67
CA GLU A 433 -12.88 26.29 14.88
C GLU A 433 -13.58 25.19 14.08
N MET A 434 -12.81 24.35 13.38
CA MET A 434 -13.34 23.23 12.62
C MET A 434 -14.04 22.20 13.51
N SER A 435 -13.49 21.90 14.65
CA SER A 435 -14.00 20.87 15.58
C SER A 435 -15.26 21.31 16.31
N ARG A 436 -15.46 22.62 16.50
CA ARG A 436 -16.55 23.20 17.33
C ARG A 436 -17.96 22.83 16.85
N GLY A 437 -18.12 22.56 15.57
CA GLY A 437 -19.42 22.22 14.96
C GLY A 437 -19.61 20.72 14.74
N ILE A 438 -18.60 19.91 15.04
CA ILE A 438 -18.64 18.48 14.75
C ILE A 438 -19.22 17.70 15.94
N THR A 439 -20.17 16.82 15.65
CA THR A 439 -20.76 15.90 16.64
C THR A 439 -20.42 14.46 16.28
N PRO A 440 -20.33 13.54 17.27
CA PRO A 440 -20.10 12.13 16.99
C PRO A 440 -21.17 11.55 16.06
N VAL A 441 -20.73 10.78 15.06
CA VAL A 441 -21.65 10.08 14.16
C VAL A 441 -22.18 8.82 14.88
N HIS A 442 -23.46 8.83 15.27
CA HIS A 442 -24.08 7.76 16.02
C HIS A 442 -24.89 6.77 15.16
N ARG A 443 -25.18 7.11 13.92
CA ARG A 443 -25.93 6.27 12.97
C ARG A 443 -25.35 6.37 11.60
N PHE A 444 -24.84 5.25 11.11
CA PHE A 444 -24.76 5.03 9.68
C PHE A 444 -26.09 4.39 9.26
N MET A 445 -26.73 4.92 8.22
CA MET A 445 -27.87 4.25 7.59
C MET A 445 -27.34 2.98 6.95
N THR A 446 -27.28 1.90 7.70
CA THR A 446 -27.09 0.59 7.13
C THR A 446 -28.38 0.20 6.45
N ASP A 447 -28.37 0.13 5.14
CA ASP A 447 -29.41 -0.57 4.42
C ASP A 447 -29.31 -2.05 4.86
N GLU A 448 -30.31 -2.54 5.59
CA GLU A 448 -30.38 -3.92 6.07
C GLU A 448 -30.41 -4.95 4.92
N GLY A 449 -30.47 -4.48 3.66
CA GLY A 449 -30.43 -5.31 2.45
C GLY A 449 -29.07 -5.94 2.14
N GLY A 450 -27.97 -5.50 2.79
CA GLY A 450 -26.61 -6.00 2.51
C GLY A 450 -26.17 -7.22 3.35
N ALA A 451 -26.86 -7.54 4.43
CA ALA A 451 -26.52 -8.67 5.28
C ALA A 451 -27.07 -9.96 4.68
N GLY A 452 -26.37 -10.52 3.70
CA GLY A 452 -26.72 -11.84 3.13
C GLY A 452 -26.46 -12.01 1.64
N THR A 453 -25.98 -10.99 0.94
CA THR A 453 -25.61 -11.15 -0.47
C THR A 453 -24.27 -11.84 -0.56
N LYS A 454 -24.29 -13.06 -0.99
CA LYS A 454 -23.16 -13.84 -1.43
C LYS A 454 -22.51 -13.20 -2.67
N PHE A 455 -21.26 -13.51 -2.85
CA PHE A 455 -20.27 -12.83 -3.68
C PHE A 455 -20.45 -12.85 -5.20
N CYS A 456 -21.50 -13.11 -5.79
CA CYS A 456 -21.83 -12.83 -7.18
C CYS A 456 -23.09 -13.58 -7.52
N ASP A 457 -23.93 -13.00 -8.20
CA ASP A 457 -25.03 -13.52 -8.89
C ASP A 457 -24.78 -13.23 -10.38
N SER A 458 -25.58 -13.22 -11.25
CA SER A 458 -25.34 -12.76 -12.60
C SER A 458 -24.98 -11.29 -12.54
N ASP A 459 -25.21 -10.84 -11.44
CA ASP A 459 -24.80 -9.87 -10.52
C ASP A 459 -24.14 -10.45 -9.25
N HIS A 460 -23.90 -11.72 -9.05
CA HIS A 460 -23.39 -12.43 -7.89
C HIS A 460 -22.41 -13.50 -8.32
N CYS A 461 -21.23 -13.58 -7.76
CA CYS A 461 -20.39 -14.77 -7.79
C CYS A 461 -20.75 -15.66 -6.61
N GLU A 462 -21.32 -16.81 -6.82
CA GLU A 462 -21.24 -17.88 -5.86
C GLU A 462 -19.83 -18.45 -5.87
N LEU A 463 -19.12 -18.31 -4.77
CA LEU A 463 -17.88 -19.03 -4.51
C LEU A 463 -18.21 -20.44 -4.03
#